data_29b2fdb4c11e94b182cbefa251faf951
#
_entry.id   29b2fdb4c11e94b182cbefa251faf951
#
_cell.length_a   1.000
_cell.length_b   1.000
_cell.length_c   1.000
_cell.angle_alpha   90.00
_cell.angle_beta   90.00
_cell.angle_gamma   90.00
#
_symmetry.space_group_name_H-M   'P 1'
#
loop_
_entity.id
_entity.type
_entity.pdbx_description
1 polymer ?
#
loop_
_entity_poly.entity_id
_entity_poly.type
_entity_poly.pdbx_seq_one_letter_code
_entity_poly.pdbx_strand_id
1 'polypeptide(L)'
;MPYRGYNPCSYLPRRLQIVASLTIFLLFTILFFGSSSDRATHVRDELRQGAERVAEHIPENIHRQFSDSSFNPFRAPAHKPPPEQANSTSGDISWLGDWKWKNPFSSSIAYDDRAVLPPEEPRTAIYTYYDGDSKKDKAEKEAEHELLLTWRKAWWAKGFRPVVLGRPEAINNPLYRSMQALKLDPELETDLLRWLAWGNMGTGILSNWLAFPMCDYDHSMLQFLRSGEFPYLTRYKNLETGFFVGSKKEINAAVKAALDTKQMPQGKTLVDIMPKANFKVESDNNAIAYYSVNNLKKTYKQVFEKLQDNPATGRNTLRALIESHLHSTWQSIFPDGIAVLRPIPEAMTAATRPALELAGNLTTCLETSLPSSCPPNIPKCKTCMTSQSMPIDSPKVYFNSTKLFTIGTVPHPYTTQALIKHEPIPTLKFLRRSTERDSFILALTSAELGDGRSSYERIVYMKDAIASESGKAHSLWLTAERQFDTHWREDLSWILGFPIATGPPDTGKSETPVPGPERRPQPKKPKFIPKKMPDEKGVEREKVLVEESRAWLRKKQTKAERRMKEAVEAWNMADKELWSFVRAFAAQRRMERIKWEEEERKFAGAGGETRGSWGRWFGKEDTDL
;
A
#
# COMPACT_ATOMS: atom_id res chain seq x y z
N MET A 1 6.85 -63.50 14.87
CA MET A 1 7.61 -62.59 15.75
C MET A 1 6.84 -61.31 15.94
N PRO A 2 6.39 -60.96 17.15
CA PRO A 2 5.60 -59.74 17.35
C PRO A 2 6.53 -58.51 17.47
N TYR A 3 6.24 -57.47 16.74
CA TYR A 3 6.86 -56.15 16.84
C TYR A 3 6.62 -55.56 18.24
N ARG A 4 7.69 -55.37 19.02
CA ARG A 4 7.67 -54.61 20.26
C ARG A 4 7.55 -53.10 19.88
N GLY A 5 6.37 -52.51 20.11
CA GLY A 5 6.16 -51.10 19.98
C GLY A 5 7.07 -50.30 20.93
N TYR A 6 7.87 -49.43 20.38
CA TYR A 6 8.69 -48.45 21.11
C TYR A 6 7.77 -47.41 21.74
N ASN A 7 7.70 -47.41 23.07
CA ASN A 7 6.87 -46.44 23.79
C ASN A 7 7.78 -45.31 24.30
N PRO A 8 7.82 -44.13 23.63
CA PRO A 8 8.78 -43.07 23.97
C PRO A 8 8.52 -42.42 25.33
N CYS A 9 7.36 -42.64 25.95
CA CYS A 9 7.01 -42.07 27.25
C CYS A 9 7.58 -42.84 28.47
N SER A 10 8.27 -43.96 28.30
CA SER A 10 8.74 -44.79 29.42
C SER A 10 9.97 -44.24 30.17
N TYR A 11 10.62 -43.18 29.63
CA TYR A 11 11.81 -42.55 30.24
C TYR A 11 11.52 -41.30 31.07
N LEU A 12 10.28 -40.84 31.12
CA LEU A 12 9.92 -39.66 31.89
C LEU A 12 9.42 -40.05 33.30
N PRO A 13 9.86 -39.34 34.35
CA PRO A 13 9.31 -39.53 35.70
C PRO A 13 7.78 -39.42 35.71
N ARG A 14 7.09 -40.30 36.44
CA ARG A 14 5.62 -40.36 36.50
C ARG A 14 4.95 -38.98 36.71
N ARG A 15 5.57 -38.07 37.48
CA ARG A 15 5.07 -36.69 37.69
C ARG A 15 5.08 -35.86 36.40
N LEU A 16 6.08 -36.02 35.56
CA LEU A 16 6.20 -35.34 34.26
C LEU A 16 5.24 -35.94 33.22
N GLN A 17 4.95 -37.24 33.28
CA GLN A 17 3.95 -37.86 32.41
C GLN A 17 2.54 -37.36 32.72
N ILE A 18 2.20 -37.16 34.01
CA ILE A 18 0.90 -36.63 34.45
C ILE A 18 0.77 -35.16 34.00
N VAL A 19 1.81 -34.36 34.17
CA VAL A 19 1.80 -32.95 33.72
C VAL A 19 1.67 -32.84 32.20
N ALA A 20 2.41 -33.66 31.45
CA ALA A 20 2.32 -33.69 29.99
C ALA A 20 0.94 -34.16 29.50
N SER A 21 0.35 -35.18 30.15
CA SER A 21 -1.01 -35.63 29.82
C SER A 21 -2.09 -34.58 30.14
N LEU A 22 -1.95 -33.88 31.25
CA LEU A 22 -2.86 -32.77 31.62
C LEU A 22 -2.74 -31.59 30.68
N THR A 23 -1.53 -31.20 30.25
CA THR A 23 -1.33 -30.14 29.28
C THR A 23 -1.86 -30.48 27.90
N ILE A 24 -1.66 -31.74 27.44
CA ILE A 24 -2.23 -32.22 26.18
C ILE A 24 -3.75 -32.26 26.24
N PHE A 25 -4.32 -32.70 27.34
CA PHE A 25 -5.78 -32.71 27.53
C PHE A 25 -6.39 -31.30 27.59
N LEU A 26 -5.72 -30.35 28.24
CA LEU A 26 -6.12 -28.95 28.29
C LEU A 26 -6.04 -28.27 26.91
N LEU A 27 -4.99 -28.57 26.13
CA LEU A 27 -4.87 -28.11 24.76
C LEU A 27 -5.95 -28.71 23.84
N PHE A 28 -6.29 -30.00 24.04
CA PHE A 28 -7.36 -30.64 23.29
C PHE A 28 -8.75 -30.06 23.63
N THR A 29 -9.02 -29.81 24.92
CA THR A 29 -10.27 -29.17 25.35
C THR A 29 -10.40 -27.72 24.81
N ILE A 30 -9.32 -26.95 24.76
CA ILE A 30 -9.33 -25.61 24.18
C ILE A 30 -9.52 -25.66 22.66
N LEU A 31 -8.95 -26.63 21.97
CA LEU A 31 -9.08 -26.82 20.52
C LEU A 31 -10.47 -27.31 20.08
N PHE A 32 -11.12 -28.18 20.86
CA PHE A 32 -12.40 -28.77 20.47
C PHE A 32 -13.64 -28.11 21.07
N PHE A 33 -13.53 -27.42 22.20
CA PHE A 33 -14.66 -26.79 22.89
C PHE A 33 -14.56 -25.26 23.00
N GLY A 34 -13.46 -24.66 22.50
CA GLY A 34 -13.27 -23.21 22.44
C GLY A 34 -14.02 -22.58 21.27
N SER A 35 -15.32 -22.43 21.39
CA SER A 35 -16.05 -21.52 20.54
C SER A 35 -15.64 -20.08 20.88
N SER A 36 -15.40 -19.29 19.83
CA SER A 36 -15.08 -17.88 19.77
C SER A 36 -15.56 -17.05 20.99
N SER A 37 -14.70 -16.78 21.95
CA SER A 37 -14.88 -15.73 22.93
C SER A 37 -13.54 -15.12 23.32
N ASP A 38 -13.53 -13.82 23.62
CA ASP A 38 -12.38 -12.98 23.98
C ASP A 38 -11.47 -13.51 25.10
N ARG A 39 -11.94 -14.50 25.87
CA ARG A 39 -11.14 -15.17 26.90
C ARG A 39 -10.02 -16.05 26.35
N ALA A 40 -10.18 -16.62 25.16
CA ALA A 40 -9.14 -17.48 24.57
C ALA A 40 -7.89 -16.67 24.13
N THR A 41 -8.04 -15.40 23.81
CA THR A 41 -6.93 -14.50 23.48
C THR A 41 -6.12 -14.14 24.71
N HIS A 42 -6.77 -13.89 25.85
CA HIS A 42 -6.10 -13.51 27.09
C HIS A 42 -5.24 -14.65 27.67
N VAL A 43 -5.75 -15.88 27.65
CA VAL A 43 -5.01 -17.08 28.10
C VAL A 43 -3.82 -17.36 27.19
N ARG A 44 -3.96 -17.13 25.89
CA ARG A 44 -2.87 -17.28 24.91
C ARG A 44 -1.75 -16.26 25.14
N ASP A 45 -2.09 -15.04 25.50
CA ASP A 45 -1.13 -13.99 25.75
C ASP A 45 -0.40 -14.16 27.09
N GLU A 46 -1.08 -14.67 28.13
CA GLU A 46 -0.45 -15.05 29.41
C GLU A 46 0.49 -16.26 29.26
N LEU A 47 0.11 -17.27 28.47
CA LEU A 47 0.96 -18.43 28.18
C LEU A 47 2.20 -18.01 27.39
N ARG A 48 2.07 -17.06 26.48
CA ARG A 48 3.18 -16.51 25.70
C ARG A 48 4.16 -15.71 26.59
N GLN A 49 3.66 -14.85 27.47
CA GLN A 49 4.50 -14.11 28.42
C GLN A 49 5.19 -15.06 29.43
N GLY A 50 4.53 -16.13 29.85
CA GLY A 50 5.13 -17.17 30.67
C GLY A 50 6.26 -17.92 29.96
N ALA A 51 6.07 -18.23 28.68
CA ALA A 51 7.09 -18.89 27.85
C ALA A 51 8.30 -17.99 27.57
N GLU A 52 8.09 -16.70 27.37
CA GLU A 52 9.15 -15.71 27.17
C GLU A 52 10.03 -15.56 28.43
N ARG A 53 9.44 -15.54 29.64
CA ARG A 53 10.21 -15.53 30.91
C ARG A 53 11.05 -16.78 31.12
N VAL A 54 10.56 -17.94 30.67
CA VAL A 54 11.33 -19.21 30.73
C VAL A 54 12.45 -19.20 29.70
N ALA A 55 12.24 -18.62 28.53
CA ALA A 55 13.24 -18.54 27.46
C ALA A 55 14.45 -17.66 27.82
N GLU A 56 14.27 -16.62 28.66
CA GLU A 56 15.37 -15.75 29.13
C GLU A 56 16.43 -16.49 29.97
N HIS A 57 16.10 -17.65 30.51
CA HIS A 57 17.00 -18.43 31.38
C HIS A 57 17.66 -19.63 30.68
N ILE A 58 17.42 -19.81 29.38
CA ILE A 58 18.01 -20.90 28.60
C ILE A 58 19.29 -20.42 27.90
N PRO A 59 20.38 -21.20 27.92
CA PRO A 59 21.61 -20.88 27.19
C PRO A 59 21.33 -20.65 25.69
N GLU A 60 21.97 -19.65 25.10
CA GLU A 60 21.70 -19.16 23.74
C GLU A 60 21.74 -20.23 22.64
N ASN A 61 22.62 -21.22 22.77
CA ASN A 61 22.72 -22.34 21.85
C ASN A 61 21.51 -23.27 21.91
N ILE A 62 20.95 -23.52 23.10
CA ILE A 62 19.75 -24.34 23.30
C ILE A 62 18.52 -23.55 22.88
N HIS A 63 18.48 -22.26 23.17
CA HIS A 63 17.40 -21.36 22.75
C HIS A 63 17.28 -21.32 21.21
N ARG A 64 18.40 -21.18 20.48
CA ARG A 64 18.42 -21.22 19.02
C ARG A 64 17.94 -22.55 18.46
N GLN A 65 18.41 -23.69 18.98
CA GLN A 65 17.97 -25.01 18.54
C GLN A 65 16.48 -25.24 18.76
N PHE A 66 15.93 -24.73 19.87
CA PHE A 66 14.50 -24.87 20.17
C PHE A 66 13.64 -23.92 19.33
N SER A 67 14.08 -22.66 19.11
CA SER A 67 13.36 -21.70 18.27
C SER A 67 13.29 -22.15 16.81
N ASP A 68 14.34 -22.81 16.31
CA ASP A 68 14.45 -23.27 14.93
C ASP A 68 13.78 -24.65 14.71
N SER A 69 13.38 -25.33 15.80
CA SER A 69 12.71 -26.62 15.71
C SER A 69 11.34 -26.52 15.04
N SER A 70 11.05 -27.43 14.12
CA SER A 70 9.72 -27.56 13.50
C SER A 70 8.61 -27.92 14.50
N PHE A 71 8.99 -28.34 15.70
CA PHE A 71 8.07 -28.69 16.81
C PHE A 71 7.82 -27.53 17.78
N ASN A 72 8.39 -26.34 17.54
CA ASN A 72 8.13 -25.18 18.37
C ASN A 72 6.71 -24.63 18.11
N PRO A 73 5.74 -24.80 19.03
CA PRO A 73 4.37 -24.34 18.84
C PRO A 73 4.22 -22.82 18.87
N PHE A 74 5.26 -22.09 19.30
CA PHE A 74 5.30 -20.63 19.40
C PHE A 74 5.99 -19.97 18.20
N ARG A 75 6.51 -20.78 17.27
CA ARG A 75 7.13 -20.26 16.06
C ARG A 75 6.10 -19.52 15.21
N ALA A 76 6.45 -18.31 14.79
CA ALA A 76 5.62 -17.58 13.85
C ALA A 76 5.47 -18.38 12.54
N PRO A 77 4.30 -18.38 11.90
CA PRO A 77 4.11 -19.00 10.61
C PRO A 77 5.04 -18.37 9.57
N ALA A 78 5.57 -19.20 8.66
CA ALA A 78 6.33 -18.72 7.52
C ALA A 78 5.39 -18.52 6.32
N HIS A 79 5.72 -17.54 5.47
CA HIS A 79 5.06 -17.37 4.18
C HIS A 79 5.21 -18.63 3.33
N LYS A 80 4.15 -18.93 2.57
CA LYS A 80 4.20 -19.99 1.57
C LYS A 80 4.74 -19.42 0.26
N PRO A 81 5.63 -20.16 -0.43
CA PRO A 81 6.05 -19.77 -1.77
C PRO A 81 4.82 -19.56 -2.66
N PRO A 82 4.79 -18.51 -3.51
CA PRO A 82 3.73 -18.35 -4.48
C PRO A 82 3.71 -19.56 -5.43
N PRO A 83 2.53 -19.96 -5.95
CA PRO A 83 2.45 -21.02 -6.95
C PRO A 83 3.30 -20.65 -8.17
N GLU A 84 3.98 -21.62 -8.76
CA GLU A 84 4.74 -21.39 -9.99
C GLU A 84 3.76 -20.97 -11.10
N GLN A 85 4.03 -19.82 -11.72
CA GLN A 85 3.23 -19.33 -12.85
C GLN A 85 3.40 -20.29 -14.02
N ALA A 86 2.33 -21.01 -14.36
CA ALA A 86 2.29 -21.82 -15.56
C ALA A 86 2.07 -20.88 -16.75
N ASN A 87 3.15 -20.54 -17.46
CA ASN A 87 3.19 -19.77 -18.71
C ASN A 87 2.49 -18.40 -18.64
N SER A 88 3.29 -17.34 -18.64
CA SER A 88 2.82 -15.97 -18.81
C SER A 88 2.45 -15.73 -20.28
N THR A 89 1.22 -15.99 -20.65
CA THR A 89 0.60 -15.31 -21.78
C THR A 89 -0.06 -14.03 -21.25
N SER A 90 0.70 -13.12 -20.69
CA SER A 90 0.24 -11.76 -20.49
C SER A 90 0.39 -11.02 -21.82
N GLY A 91 -0.51 -11.30 -22.75
CA GLY A 91 -0.79 -10.35 -23.80
C GLY A 91 -1.36 -9.09 -23.14
N ASP A 92 -0.97 -7.91 -23.58
CA ASP A 92 -1.63 -6.64 -23.30
C ASP A 92 -3.10 -6.70 -23.78
N ILE A 93 -3.92 -7.45 -23.05
CA ILE A 93 -5.35 -7.44 -23.26
C ILE A 93 -5.83 -6.23 -22.47
N SER A 94 -6.02 -5.12 -23.16
CA SER A 94 -6.85 -4.04 -22.64
C SER A 94 -8.13 -4.67 -22.11
N TRP A 95 -8.31 -4.74 -20.80
CA TRP A 95 -9.49 -5.32 -20.15
C TRP A 95 -10.79 -4.71 -20.70
N LEU A 96 -10.71 -3.52 -21.31
CA LEU A 96 -11.80 -2.88 -22.06
C LEU A 96 -12.04 -3.51 -23.43
N GLY A 97 -11.00 -4.09 -24.08
CA GLY A 97 -11.14 -4.77 -25.38
C GLY A 97 -11.91 -6.09 -25.30
N ASP A 98 -11.75 -6.81 -24.21
CA ASP A 98 -12.44 -8.09 -23.95
C ASP A 98 -13.84 -7.91 -23.34
N TRP A 99 -14.26 -6.68 -23.11
CA TRP A 99 -15.55 -6.38 -22.53
C TRP A 99 -16.69 -6.68 -23.50
N LYS A 100 -17.08 -7.94 -23.57
CA LYS A 100 -18.35 -8.35 -24.18
C LYS A 100 -19.48 -7.84 -23.30
N TRP A 101 -19.95 -6.67 -23.60
CA TRP A 101 -21.11 -6.07 -22.98
C TRP A 101 -22.30 -6.97 -23.08
N LYS A 102 -22.67 -7.64 -21.99
CA LYS A 102 -24.03 -8.13 -21.86
C LYS A 102 -24.94 -6.90 -21.84
N ASN A 103 -25.89 -6.88 -22.74
CA ASN A 103 -26.85 -5.80 -22.96
C ASN A 103 -27.24 -5.11 -21.64
N PRO A 104 -26.93 -3.79 -21.43
CA PRO A 104 -27.27 -3.07 -20.22
C PRO A 104 -28.76 -2.97 -19.95
N PHE A 105 -29.59 -3.39 -20.92
CA PHE A 105 -31.05 -3.41 -20.85
C PHE A 105 -31.65 -4.76 -20.41
N SER A 106 -30.83 -5.78 -20.14
CA SER A 106 -31.35 -7.02 -19.60
C SER A 106 -31.82 -6.82 -18.17
N SER A 107 -33.09 -7.00 -17.92
CA SER A 107 -33.81 -6.80 -16.65
C SER A 107 -33.40 -7.75 -15.50
N SER A 108 -32.41 -8.61 -15.72
CA SER A 108 -32.06 -9.72 -14.82
C SER A 108 -30.81 -9.48 -13.99
N ILE A 109 -30.15 -8.30 -14.06
CA ILE A 109 -28.95 -8.00 -13.29
C ILE A 109 -29.31 -7.05 -12.15
N ALA A 110 -28.99 -7.45 -10.91
CA ALA A 110 -29.13 -6.59 -9.74
C ALA A 110 -28.32 -5.28 -9.92
N TYR A 111 -28.80 -4.20 -9.34
CA TYR A 111 -28.27 -2.85 -9.57
C TYR A 111 -26.81 -2.69 -9.21
N ASP A 112 -26.36 -3.39 -8.18
CA ASP A 112 -24.98 -3.33 -7.69
C ASP A 112 -24.01 -4.14 -8.58
N ASP A 113 -24.52 -5.08 -9.37
CA ASP A 113 -23.72 -5.93 -10.29
C ASP A 113 -23.37 -5.23 -11.62
N ARG A 114 -23.84 -4.02 -11.85
CA ARG A 114 -23.58 -3.28 -13.10
C ARG A 114 -22.25 -2.54 -13.14
N ALA A 115 -21.60 -2.38 -12.01
CA ALA A 115 -20.24 -1.85 -11.99
C ALA A 115 -19.26 -2.98 -12.32
N VAL A 116 -19.10 -3.32 -13.60
CA VAL A 116 -18.02 -4.23 -14.01
C VAL A 116 -16.71 -3.54 -13.78
N LEU A 117 -16.02 -3.99 -12.74
CA LEU A 117 -14.69 -3.50 -12.37
C LEU A 117 -13.63 -4.23 -13.19
N PRO A 118 -12.46 -3.61 -13.42
CA PRO A 118 -11.33 -4.33 -13.97
C PRO A 118 -10.96 -5.49 -13.04
N PRO A 119 -10.47 -6.62 -13.58
CA PRO A 119 -9.97 -7.70 -12.78
C PRO A 119 -8.81 -7.20 -11.89
N GLU A 120 -8.67 -7.79 -10.70
CA GLU A 120 -7.51 -7.54 -9.86
C GLU A 120 -6.27 -8.11 -10.57
N GLU A 121 -5.32 -7.24 -10.91
CA GLU A 121 -4.07 -7.65 -11.49
C GLU A 121 -3.14 -8.24 -10.41
N PRO A 122 -2.48 -9.38 -10.68
CA PRO A 122 -1.54 -9.94 -9.73
C PRO A 122 -0.36 -9.00 -9.54
N ARG A 123 -0.14 -8.56 -8.29
CA ARG A 123 1.00 -7.70 -7.95
C ARG A 123 2.26 -8.54 -7.80
N THR A 124 3.31 -8.17 -8.50
CA THR A 124 4.63 -8.80 -8.36
C THR A 124 5.16 -8.63 -6.95
N ALA A 125 5.59 -9.74 -6.33
CA ALA A 125 6.10 -9.73 -4.97
C ALA A 125 7.48 -9.06 -4.91
N ILE A 126 7.63 -8.16 -3.92
CA ILE A 126 8.91 -7.59 -3.52
C ILE A 126 9.18 -7.95 -2.07
N TYR A 127 10.31 -8.58 -1.82
CA TYR A 127 10.68 -9.12 -0.55
C TYR A 127 11.72 -8.24 0.14
N THR A 128 11.58 -8.06 1.44
CA THR A 128 12.65 -7.58 2.30
C THR A 128 12.82 -8.53 3.49
N TYR A 129 14.01 -8.56 4.07
CA TYR A 129 14.29 -9.36 5.26
C TYR A 129 14.39 -8.46 6.48
N TYR A 130 13.71 -8.83 7.55
CA TYR A 130 13.76 -8.16 8.84
C TYR A 130 13.92 -9.18 9.97
N ASP A 131 14.96 -9.01 10.78
CA ASP A 131 15.19 -9.83 11.96
C ASP A 131 14.48 -9.23 13.18
N GLY A 132 13.27 -9.74 13.46
CA GLY A 132 12.46 -9.33 14.61
C GLY A 132 13.00 -9.80 15.96
N ASP A 133 13.87 -10.83 15.96
CA ASP A 133 14.39 -11.45 17.18
C ASP A 133 15.65 -10.73 17.71
N SER A 134 16.11 -9.67 17.03
CA SER A 134 17.28 -8.90 17.44
C SER A 134 17.08 -8.25 18.82
N LYS A 135 18.14 -8.26 19.64
CA LYS A 135 18.17 -7.63 20.98
C LYS A 135 18.22 -6.09 20.86
N LYS A 136 17.12 -5.49 20.42
CA LYS A 136 16.95 -4.02 20.33
C LYS A 136 15.93 -3.57 21.36
N ASP A 137 16.03 -2.32 21.78
CA ASP A 137 15.04 -1.75 22.66
C ASP A 137 13.67 -1.58 21.94
N LYS A 138 12.60 -1.39 22.71
CA LYS A 138 11.24 -1.26 22.17
C LYS A 138 11.09 -0.03 21.28
N ALA A 139 11.69 1.10 21.62
CA ALA A 139 11.58 2.34 20.85
C ALA A 139 12.32 2.23 19.51
N GLU A 140 13.45 1.52 19.47
CA GLU A 140 14.19 1.24 18.25
C GLU A 140 13.39 0.33 17.31
N LYS A 141 12.82 -0.77 17.85
CA LYS A 141 11.95 -1.68 17.07
C LYS A 141 10.72 -0.95 16.50
N GLU A 142 10.09 -0.09 17.29
CA GLU A 142 8.93 0.69 16.84
C GLU A 142 9.32 1.64 15.69
N ALA A 143 10.45 2.34 15.80
CA ALA A 143 10.95 3.21 14.74
C ALA A 143 11.32 2.43 13.45
N GLU A 144 11.83 1.20 13.57
CA GLU A 144 12.08 0.31 12.43
C GLU A 144 10.79 -0.16 11.77
N HIS A 145 9.76 -0.51 12.56
CA HIS A 145 8.45 -0.90 12.03
C HIS A 145 7.77 0.24 11.27
N GLU A 146 7.90 1.47 11.75
CA GLU A 146 7.40 2.66 11.04
C GLU A 146 8.12 2.87 9.70
N LEU A 147 9.44 2.64 9.65
CA LEU A 147 10.21 2.67 8.40
C LEU A 147 9.79 1.55 7.44
N LEU A 148 9.58 0.34 7.95
CA LEU A 148 9.05 -0.78 7.17
C LEU A 148 7.64 -0.48 6.63
N LEU A 149 6.80 0.21 7.41
CA LEU A 149 5.49 0.64 6.96
C LEU A 149 5.60 1.66 5.82
N THR A 150 6.52 2.63 5.93
CA THR A 150 6.81 3.57 4.84
C THR A 150 7.31 2.84 3.58
N TRP A 151 8.18 1.83 3.74
CA TRP A 151 8.63 0.98 2.65
C TRP A 151 7.47 0.23 1.98
N ARG A 152 6.57 -0.37 2.76
CA ARG A 152 5.38 -1.06 2.25
C ARG A 152 4.47 -0.13 1.47
N LYS A 153 4.17 1.06 2.01
CA LYS A 153 3.33 2.08 1.33
C LYS A 153 3.93 2.50 -0.01
N ALA A 154 5.22 2.80 -0.03
CA ALA A 154 5.92 3.24 -1.23
C ALA A 154 5.88 2.20 -2.36
N TRP A 155 6.16 0.94 -2.05
CA TRP A 155 6.12 -0.13 -3.05
C TRP A 155 4.70 -0.53 -3.45
N TRP A 156 3.75 -0.52 -2.50
CA TRP A 156 2.34 -0.76 -2.80
C TRP A 156 1.77 0.25 -3.78
N ALA A 157 2.09 1.53 -3.59
CA ALA A 157 1.67 2.62 -4.49
C ALA A 157 2.21 2.46 -5.91
N LYS A 158 3.33 1.76 -6.09
CA LYS A 158 3.93 1.45 -7.40
C LYS A 158 3.49 0.11 -8.00
N GLY A 159 2.46 -0.52 -7.44
CA GLY A 159 1.85 -1.74 -8.00
C GLY A 159 2.51 -3.04 -7.57
N PHE A 160 3.36 -3.05 -6.55
CA PHE A 160 4.00 -4.25 -6.03
C PHE A 160 3.27 -4.80 -4.80
N ARG A 161 3.54 -6.06 -4.47
CA ARG A 161 3.13 -6.71 -3.22
C ARG A 161 4.33 -6.79 -2.28
N PRO A 162 4.49 -5.85 -1.33
CA PRO A 162 5.63 -5.85 -0.41
C PRO A 162 5.44 -6.89 0.69
N VAL A 163 6.43 -7.77 0.86
CA VAL A 163 6.43 -8.87 1.82
C VAL A 163 7.67 -8.78 2.69
N VAL A 164 7.50 -8.83 4.00
CA VAL A 164 8.61 -8.81 4.96
C VAL A 164 8.89 -10.23 5.43
N LEU A 165 10.03 -10.76 5.02
CA LEU A 165 10.52 -12.08 5.38
C LEU A 165 11.29 -12.02 6.71
N GLY A 166 11.29 -13.13 7.41
CA GLY A 166 12.04 -13.30 8.64
C GLY A 166 12.80 -14.64 8.68
N ARG A 167 13.29 -14.99 9.85
CA ARG A 167 13.98 -16.24 10.11
C ARG A 167 13.13 -17.49 9.77
N PRO A 168 11.79 -17.54 10.00
CA PRO A 168 10.97 -18.69 9.64
C PRO A 168 11.05 -19.10 8.17
N GLU A 169 11.10 -18.12 7.25
CA GLU A 169 11.24 -18.39 5.81
C GLU A 169 12.62 -18.93 5.47
N ALA A 170 13.67 -18.40 6.09
CA ALA A 170 15.04 -18.88 5.88
C ALA A 170 15.21 -20.35 6.31
N ILE A 171 14.66 -20.72 7.47
CA ILE A 171 14.72 -22.09 8.01
C ILE A 171 14.02 -23.10 7.09
N ASN A 172 12.99 -22.69 6.37
CA ASN A 172 12.27 -23.56 5.43
C ASN A 172 13.05 -23.80 4.13
N ASN A 173 14.14 -23.08 3.87
CA ASN A 173 14.97 -23.34 2.70
C ASN A 173 15.81 -24.62 2.91
N PRO A 174 15.86 -25.55 1.94
CA PRO A 174 16.65 -26.77 2.04
C PRO A 174 18.13 -26.55 2.35
N LEU A 175 18.70 -25.43 1.89
CA LEU A 175 20.11 -25.07 2.11
C LEU A 175 20.41 -24.54 3.52
N TYR A 176 19.39 -24.30 4.35
CA TYR A 176 19.56 -23.79 5.71
C TYR A 176 20.42 -24.72 6.58
N ARG A 177 20.26 -26.04 6.45
CA ARG A 177 21.06 -27.02 7.20
C ARG A 177 22.55 -26.94 6.84
N SER A 178 22.88 -26.69 5.59
CA SER A 178 24.28 -26.49 5.15
C SER A 178 24.89 -25.25 5.77
N MET A 179 24.10 -24.17 5.91
CA MET A 179 24.52 -22.95 6.61
C MET A 179 24.81 -23.21 8.10
N GLN A 180 23.92 -23.93 8.79
CA GLN A 180 24.09 -24.21 10.24
C GLN A 180 25.39 -24.95 10.57
N ALA A 181 25.92 -25.72 9.63
CA ALA A 181 27.18 -26.44 9.80
C ALA A 181 28.42 -25.52 9.78
N LEU A 182 28.25 -24.25 9.37
CA LEU A 182 29.31 -23.28 9.24
C LEU A 182 29.38 -22.36 10.47
N LYS A 183 30.60 -22.00 10.89
CA LYS A 183 30.82 -20.95 11.89
C LYS A 183 30.97 -19.63 11.15
N LEU A 184 29.90 -18.84 11.11
CA LEU A 184 29.84 -17.59 10.38
C LEU A 184 29.89 -16.38 11.32
N ASP A 185 30.40 -15.27 10.80
CA ASP A 185 30.26 -13.97 11.44
C ASP A 185 28.77 -13.56 11.48
N PRO A 186 28.27 -12.90 12.52
CA PRO A 186 26.87 -12.50 12.65
C PRO A 186 26.33 -11.66 11.48
N GLU A 187 27.18 -10.79 10.87
CA GLU A 187 26.78 -9.98 9.72
C GLU A 187 26.54 -10.86 8.49
N LEU A 188 27.46 -11.81 8.24
CA LEU A 188 27.35 -12.76 7.15
C LEU A 188 26.20 -13.76 7.37
N GLU A 189 25.99 -14.21 8.62
CA GLU A 189 24.86 -15.08 8.97
C GLU A 189 23.53 -14.37 8.62
N THR A 190 23.39 -13.11 9.00
CA THR A 190 22.18 -12.32 8.73
C THR A 190 21.95 -12.13 7.22
N ASP A 191 23.02 -11.81 6.46
CA ASP A 191 22.89 -11.66 5.00
C ASP A 191 22.52 -13.00 4.35
N LEU A 192 23.10 -14.11 4.80
CA LEU A 192 22.78 -15.44 4.30
C LEU A 192 21.34 -15.87 4.63
N LEU A 193 20.84 -15.56 5.82
CA LEU A 193 19.44 -15.78 6.19
C LEU A 193 18.49 -15.00 5.25
N ARG A 194 18.83 -13.78 4.91
CA ARG A 194 18.10 -12.96 3.94
C ARG A 194 18.01 -13.66 2.56
N TRP A 195 19.13 -14.21 2.07
CA TRP A 195 19.17 -14.92 0.80
C TRP A 195 18.42 -16.27 0.85
N LEU A 196 18.53 -16.99 1.94
CA LEU A 196 17.80 -18.25 2.14
C LEU A 196 16.30 -18.02 2.22
N ALA A 197 15.86 -16.98 2.92
CA ALA A 197 14.46 -16.59 2.99
C ALA A 197 13.90 -16.25 1.60
N TRP A 198 14.65 -15.46 0.82
CA TRP A 198 14.27 -15.15 -0.57
C TRP A 198 14.24 -16.39 -1.45
N GLY A 199 15.26 -17.26 -1.38
CA GLY A 199 15.32 -18.51 -2.13
C GLY A 199 14.17 -19.48 -1.79
N ASN A 200 13.68 -19.46 -0.54
CA ASN A 200 12.49 -20.21 -0.14
C ASN A 200 11.22 -19.68 -0.83
N MET A 201 11.06 -18.34 -0.91
CA MET A 201 9.93 -17.72 -1.58
C MET A 201 9.95 -17.93 -3.09
N GLY A 202 11.12 -17.94 -3.70
CA GLY A 202 11.30 -18.20 -5.11
C GLY A 202 11.52 -16.95 -5.97
N THR A 203 10.97 -16.98 -7.18
CA THR A 203 11.15 -15.90 -8.15
C THR A 203 10.59 -14.58 -7.63
N GLY A 204 11.35 -13.50 -7.79
CA GLY A 204 10.90 -12.18 -7.36
C GLY A 204 12.05 -11.17 -7.16
N ILE A 205 11.76 -10.16 -6.38
CA ILE A 205 12.64 -9.04 -6.11
C ILE A 205 13.06 -9.10 -4.64
N LEU A 206 14.38 -9.05 -4.36
CA LEU A 206 14.90 -8.85 -3.01
C LEU A 206 15.35 -7.41 -2.86
N SER A 207 14.68 -6.67 -2.01
CA SER A 207 14.98 -5.27 -1.71
C SER A 207 15.44 -5.12 -0.26
N ASN A 208 16.36 -4.22 0.00
CA ASN A 208 16.58 -3.74 1.35
C ASN A 208 15.40 -2.82 1.74
N TRP A 209 14.98 -2.85 3.00
CA TRP A 209 13.90 -2.00 3.52
C TRP A 209 14.22 -0.50 3.55
N LEU A 210 15.47 -0.12 3.18
CA LEU A 210 15.91 1.25 2.93
C LEU A 210 16.03 1.58 1.43
N ALA A 211 15.52 0.73 0.54
CA ALA A 211 15.47 0.98 -0.89
C ALA A 211 14.03 1.29 -1.33
N PHE A 212 13.81 2.46 -1.90
CA PHE A 212 12.50 3.03 -2.21
C PHE A 212 12.33 3.36 -3.69
N PRO A 213 11.15 3.14 -4.29
CA PRO A 213 10.87 3.50 -5.67
C PRO A 213 10.61 5.01 -5.78
N MET A 214 11.63 5.77 -6.18
CA MET A 214 11.55 7.23 -6.33
C MET A 214 11.65 7.63 -7.79
N CYS A 215 10.60 7.31 -8.53
CA CYS A 215 10.43 7.64 -9.95
C CYS A 215 8.94 7.63 -10.33
N ASP A 216 8.63 7.94 -11.57
CA ASP A 216 7.28 7.79 -12.11
C ASP A 216 6.81 6.32 -12.09
N TYR A 217 5.51 6.13 -12.01
CA TYR A 217 4.88 4.80 -12.09
C TYR A 217 5.23 4.10 -13.41
N ASP A 218 5.21 4.84 -14.52
CA ASP A 218 5.47 4.34 -15.87
C ASP A 218 6.96 4.24 -16.23
N HIS A 219 7.86 4.40 -15.25
CA HIS A 219 9.30 4.24 -15.48
C HIS A 219 9.62 2.82 -15.97
N SER A 220 10.41 2.71 -17.03
CA SER A 220 10.72 1.45 -17.72
C SER A 220 11.24 0.34 -16.79
N MET A 221 12.04 0.69 -15.78
CA MET A 221 12.49 -0.28 -14.79
C MET A 221 11.33 -0.81 -13.95
N LEU A 222 10.40 0.03 -13.49
CA LEU A 222 9.25 -0.45 -12.71
C LEU A 222 8.32 -1.30 -13.56
N GLN A 223 8.15 -0.98 -14.84
CA GLN A 223 7.39 -1.83 -15.79
C GLN A 223 8.04 -3.20 -15.91
N PHE A 224 9.37 -3.26 -16.12
CA PHE A 224 10.13 -4.52 -16.12
C PHE A 224 9.97 -5.28 -14.80
N LEU A 225 10.08 -4.62 -13.67
CA LEU A 225 9.92 -5.26 -12.36
C LEU A 225 8.49 -5.80 -12.13
N ARG A 226 7.47 -5.10 -12.62
CA ARG A 226 6.07 -5.55 -12.54
C ARG A 226 5.78 -6.75 -13.44
N SER A 227 6.52 -6.94 -14.55
CA SER A 227 6.33 -8.13 -15.39
C SER A 227 6.57 -9.45 -14.64
N GLY A 228 7.37 -9.43 -13.56
CA GLY A 228 7.68 -10.62 -12.77
C GLY A 228 8.61 -11.62 -13.49
N GLU A 229 9.10 -11.30 -14.67
CA GLU A 229 9.96 -12.16 -15.49
C GLU A 229 11.44 -11.85 -15.25
N PHE A 230 12.12 -12.69 -14.49
CA PHE A 230 13.52 -12.52 -14.12
C PHE A 230 14.37 -13.70 -14.57
N PRO A 231 14.82 -13.72 -15.84
CA PRO A 231 15.56 -14.86 -16.39
C PRO A 231 16.97 -15.03 -15.79
N TYR A 232 17.52 -13.96 -15.22
CA TYR A 232 18.86 -13.95 -14.64
C TYR A 232 18.84 -13.40 -13.21
N LEU A 233 19.78 -13.86 -12.39
CA LEU A 233 20.07 -13.21 -11.12
C LEU A 233 20.79 -11.89 -11.41
N THR A 234 20.06 -10.79 -11.25
CA THR A 234 20.54 -9.44 -11.62
C THR A 234 20.77 -8.60 -10.38
N ARG A 235 21.89 -7.88 -10.37
CA ARG A 235 22.17 -6.82 -9.38
C ARG A 235 22.38 -5.49 -10.10
N TYR A 236 22.14 -4.40 -9.40
CA TYR A 236 22.29 -3.05 -9.93
C TYR A 236 23.50 -2.36 -9.29
N LYS A 237 24.38 -1.82 -10.11
CA LYS A 237 25.70 -1.34 -9.71
C LYS A 237 25.66 -0.32 -8.56
N ASN A 238 24.73 0.64 -8.61
CA ASN A 238 24.62 1.72 -7.61
C ASN A 238 23.79 1.37 -6.40
N LEU A 239 23.19 0.20 -6.37
CA LEU A 239 22.37 -0.23 -5.24
C LEU A 239 23.14 -1.19 -4.30
N GLU A 240 24.47 -1.28 -4.48
CA GLU A 240 25.34 -2.11 -3.63
C GLU A 240 24.75 -3.53 -3.44
N THR A 241 24.42 -3.89 -2.18
CA THR A 241 23.72 -5.12 -1.79
C THR A 241 22.22 -4.89 -1.51
N GLY A 242 21.70 -3.72 -1.87
CA GLY A 242 20.35 -3.29 -1.49
C GLY A 242 19.23 -3.79 -2.40
N PHE A 243 19.54 -4.29 -3.62
CA PHE A 243 18.49 -4.64 -4.57
C PHE A 243 18.92 -5.70 -5.58
N PHE A 244 18.13 -6.76 -5.70
CA PHE A 244 18.34 -7.89 -6.58
C PHE A 244 17.03 -8.36 -7.20
N VAL A 245 17.10 -8.95 -8.38
CA VAL A 245 15.99 -9.68 -9.01
C VAL A 245 16.48 -11.02 -9.52
N GLY A 246 15.66 -12.04 -9.47
CA GLY A 246 16.07 -13.37 -9.92
C GLY A 246 14.97 -14.41 -9.89
N SER A 247 15.20 -15.50 -10.62
CA SER A 247 14.35 -16.69 -10.55
C SER A 247 14.77 -17.58 -9.40
N LYS A 248 13.86 -18.38 -8.87
CA LYS A 248 14.11 -19.34 -7.79
C LYS A 248 15.32 -20.24 -8.08
N LYS A 249 15.46 -20.69 -9.32
CA LYS A 249 16.56 -21.55 -9.75
C LYS A 249 17.90 -20.84 -9.63
N GLU A 250 18.01 -19.64 -10.15
CA GLU A 250 19.23 -18.84 -10.14
C GLU A 250 19.63 -18.41 -8.72
N ILE A 251 18.66 -18.03 -7.90
CA ILE A 251 18.87 -17.65 -6.49
C ILE A 251 19.47 -18.82 -5.71
N ASN A 252 18.83 -19.99 -5.75
CA ASN A 252 19.28 -21.15 -4.99
C ASN A 252 20.61 -21.73 -5.53
N ALA A 253 20.86 -21.65 -6.84
CA ALA A 253 22.13 -22.02 -7.45
C ALA A 253 23.28 -21.11 -6.95
N ALA A 254 23.04 -19.80 -6.88
CA ALA A 254 24.02 -18.84 -6.39
C ALA A 254 24.30 -19.02 -4.89
N VAL A 255 23.27 -19.22 -4.06
CA VAL A 255 23.44 -19.50 -2.63
C VAL A 255 24.20 -20.80 -2.42
N LYS A 256 23.88 -21.87 -3.16
CA LYS A 256 24.60 -23.13 -3.09
C LYS A 256 26.08 -22.96 -3.46
N ALA A 257 26.36 -22.29 -4.57
CA ALA A 257 27.74 -22.04 -5.00
C ALA A 257 28.55 -21.26 -3.94
N ALA A 258 27.92 -20.32 -3.24
CA ALA A 258 28.56 -19.60 -2.13
C ALA A 258 28.83 -20.52 -0.93
N LEU A 259 27.87 -21.36 -0.54
CA LEU A 259 28.02 -22.30 0.58
C LEU A 259 29.11 -23.35 0.35
N ASP A 260 29.28 -23.76 -0.92
CA ASP A 260 30.29 -24.74 -1.33
C ASP A 260 31.72 -24.14 -1.42
N THR A 261 31.87 -22.81 -1.30
CA THR A 261 33.17 -22.14 -1.43
C THR A 261 33.97 -22.13 -0.12
N LYS A 262 35.30 -22.34 -0.22
CA LYS A 262 36.20 -22.24 0.94
C LYS A 262 36.35 -20.81 1.49
N GLN A 263 35.96 -19.80 0.71
CA GLN A 263 36.03 -18.38 1.10
C GLN A 263 34.82 -17.92 1.94
N MET A 264 33.83 -18.80 2.14
CA MET A 264 32.59 -18.45 2.88
C MET A 264 32.84 -17.76 4.23
N PRO A 265 33.73 -18.25 5.11
CA PRO A 265 33.96 -17.61 6.40
C PRO A 265 34.66 -16.25 6.35
N GLN A 266 35.23 -15.86 5.21
CA GLN A 266 36.06 -14.64 5.06
C GLN A 266 35.28 -13.47 4.43
N GLY A 267 34.09 -13.72 3.89
CA GLY A 267 33.27 -12.68 3.28
C GLY A 267 32.47 -11.90 4.32
N LYS A 268 32.19 -10.63 4.04
CA LYS A 268 31.25 -9.80 4.82
C LYS A 268 29.81 -9.96 4.35
N THR A 269 29.63 -10.13 3.05
CA THR A 269 28.33 -10.35 2.41
C THR A 269 28.40 -11.54 1.46
N LEU A 270 27.25 -12.12 1.16
CA LEU A 270 27.16 -13.23 0.23
C LEU A 270 27.60 -12.83 -1.19
N VAL A 271 27.37 -11.58 -1.56
CA VAL A 271 27.80 -11.01 -2.86
C VAL A 271 29.32 -10.99 -3.01
N ASP A 272 30.07 -10.82 -1.94
CA ASP A 272 31.53 -10.83 -1.95
C ASP A 272 32.09 -12.23 -2.21
N ILE A 273 31.34 -13.24 -1.82
CA ILE A 273 31.72 -14.65 -1.86
C ILE A 273 31.24 -15.34 -3.14
N MET A 274 30.07 -14.94 -3.63
CA MET A 274 29.49 -15.50 -4.85
C MET A 274 30.37 -15.27 -6.06
N PRO A 275 30.56 -16.29 -6.95
CA PRO A 275 31.22 -16.07 -8.21
C PRO A 275 30.56 -14.95 -9.02
N LYS A 276 31.36 -14.01 -9.52
CA LYS A 276 30.85 -12.85 -10.28
C LYS A 276 30.01 -13.26 -11.50
N ALA A 277 30.28 -14.44 -12.06
CA ALA A 277 29.54 -14.98 -13.19
C ALA A 277 28.07 -15.32 -12.87
N ASN A 278 27.72 -15.46 -11.60
CA ASN A 278 26.33 -15.73 -11.18
C ASN A 278 25.43 -14.50 -11.28
N PHE A 279 26.00 -13.30 -11.46
CA PHE A 279 25.24 -12.07 -11.54
C PHE A 279 25.29 -11.45 -12.93
N LYS A 280 24.13 -11.12 -13.47
CA LYS A 280 24.02 -10.08 -14.48
C LYS A 280 24.12 -8.73 -13.76
N VAL A 281 25.09 -7.91 -14.13
CA VAL A 281 25.25 -6.58 -13.54
C VAL A 281 24.66 -5.55 -14.48
N GLU A 282 23.58 -4.92 -14.06
CA GLU A 282 22.98 -3.81 -14.78
C GLU A 282 23.63 -2.49 -14.36
N SER A 283 23.72 -1.57 -15.31
CA SER A 283 24.15 -0.20 -15.06
C SER A 283 23.12 0.56 -14.21
N ASP A 284 23.43 1.81 -13.97
CA ASP A 284 22.62 2.70 -13.15
C ASP A 284 21.16 2.76 -13.59
N ASN A 285 20.28 2.69 -12.59
CA ASN A 285 18.91 3.05 -12.79
C ASN A 285 18.56 4.21 -11.84
N ASN A 286 17.83 5.18 -12.33
CA ASN A 286 17.38 6.32 -11.55
C ASN A 286 16.03 6.08 -10.88
N ALA A 287 15.54 4.83 -10.87
CA ALA A 287 14.22 4.49 -10.36
C ALA A 287 14.22 4.29 -8.84
N ILE A 288 15.32 3.80 -8.27
CA ILE A 288 15.37 3.34 -6.88
C ILE A 288 16.39 4.15 -6.09
N ALA A 289 15.93 4.75 -5.01
CA ALA A 289 16.73 5.42 -4.01
C ALA A 289 17.13 4.43 -2.91
N TYR A 290 18.42 4.21 -2.69
CA TYR A 290 18.92 3.36 -1.63
C TYR A 290 19.66 4.18 -0.57
N TYR A 291 19.14 4.20 0.65
CA TYR A 291 19.71 4.91 1.79
C TYR A 291 20.72 4.01 2.52
N SER A 292 21.76 3.59 1.78
CA SER A 292 22.85 2.78 2.35
C SER A 292 23.62 3.58 3.40
N VAL A 293 24.34 2.86 4.27
CA VAL A 293 25.23 3.49 5.27
C VAL A 293 26.24 4.44 4.61
N ASN A 294 26.73 4.08 3.41
CA ASN A 294 27.66 4.91 2.65
C ASN A 294 26.99 6.21 2.18
N ASN A 295 25.76 6.13 1.67
CA ASN A 295 24.99 7.30 1.25
C ASN A 295 24.64 8.20 2.45
N LEU A 296 24.28 7.61 3.59
CA LEU A 296 23.98 8.36 4.81
C LEU A 296 25.22 9.11 5.31
N LYS A 297 26.36 8.46 5.39
CA LYS A 297 27.64 9.09 5.81
C LYS A 297 28.05 10.22 4.86
N LYS A 298 27.89 10.04 3.55
CA LYS A 298 28.38 10.98 2.54
C LYS A 298 27.43 12.17 2.37
N THR A 299 26.13 11.91 2.26
CA THR A 299 25.15 12.90 1.80
C THR A 299 24.26 13.42 2.93
N TYR A 300 23.91 12.59 3.91
CA TYR A 300 22.96 12.92 4.97
C TYR A 300 23.60 12.84 6.36
N LYS A 301 24.73 13.51 6.54
CA LYS A 301 25.59 13.43 7.74
C LYS A 301 24.82 13.65 9.04
N GLN A 302 23.95 14.66 9.11
CA GLN A 302 23.14 14.95 10.32
C GLN A 302 22.21 13.79 10.71
N VAL A 303 21.64 13.11 9.72
CA VAL A 303 20.79 11.92 9.96
C VAL A 303 21.66 10.75 10.42
N PHE A 304 22.84 10.59 9.80
CA PHE A 304 23.79 9.55 10.19
C PHE A 304 24.30 9.73 11.62
N GLU A 305 24.67 10.94 12.02
CA GLU A 305 25.08 11.28 13.38
C GLU A 305 23.97 10.95 14.38
N LYS A 306 22.73 11.37 14.13
CA LYS A 306 21.57 11.00 14.98
C LYS A 306 21.34 9.49 15.08
N LEU A 307 21.60 8.73 14.01
CA LEU A 307 21.52 7.27 14.06
C LEU A 307 22.59 6.65 14.95
N GLN A 308 23.76 7.27 15.08
CA GLN A 308 24.82 6.80 15.97
C GLN A 308 24.54 7.16 17.43
N ASP A 309 24.03 8.38 17.68
CA ASP A 309 23.78 8.89 19.03
C ASP A 309 22.56 8.20 19.67
N ASN A 310 21.45 8.14 18.94
CA ASN A 310 20.21 7.50 19.38
C ASN A 310 19.52 6.81 18.19
N PRO A 311 19.62 5.48 18.09
CA PRO A 311 19.08 4.72 16.96
C PRO A 311 17.59 4.95 16.69
N ALA A 312 16.75 5.02 17.72
CA ALA A 312 15.31 5.25 17.56
C ALA A 312 15.01 6.64 16.97
N THR A 313 15.61 7.69 17.54
CA THR A 313 15.45 9.06 17.04
C THR A 313 16.04 9.22 15.63
N GLY A 314 17.21 8.61 15.39
CA GLY A 314 17.85 8.61 14.08
C GLY A 314 16.99 7.95 13.00
N ARG A 315 16.34 6.79 13.31
CA ARG A 315 15.42 6.12 12.37
C ARG A 315 14.18 6.94 12.08
N ASN A 316 13.60 7.60 13.08
CA ASN A 316 12.47 8.50 12.87
C ASN A 316 12.87 9.71 12.01
N THR A 317 14.08 10.27 12.21
CA THR A 317 14.61 11.35 11.36
C THR A 317 14.84 10.86 9.93
N LEU A 318 15.36 9.65 9.74
CA LEU A 318 15.55 9.03 8.43
C LEU A 318 14.21 8.78 7.74
N ARG A 319 13.19 8.30 8.48
CA ARG A 319 11.84 8.13 7.95
C ARG A 319 11.28 9.44 7.43
N ALA A 320 11.33 10.50 8.22
CA ALA A 320 10.85 11.82 7.80
C ALA A 320 11.59 12.35 6.56
N LEU A 321 12.91 12.10 6.44
CA LEU A 321 13.68 12.42 5.26
C LEU A 321 13.19 11.64 4.02
N ILE A 322 12.99 10.33 4.16
CA ILE A 322 12.53 9.47 3.07
C ILE A 322 11.12 9.86 2.60
N GLU A 323 10.20 10.11 3.54
CA GLU A 323 8.85 10.56 3.25
C GLU A 323 8.84 11.90 2.50
N SER A 324 9.69 12.84 2.92
CA SER A 324 9.88 14.11 2.20
C SER A 324 10.43 13.92 0.79
N HIS A 325 11.37 12.98 0.59
CA HIS A 325 11.90 12.65 -0.73
C HIS A 325 10.88 11.95 -1.63
N LEU A 326 10.08 11.04 -1.09
CA LEU A 326 8.96 10.41 -1.83
C LEU A 326 7.96 11.47 -2.30
N HIS A 327 7.58 12.38 -1.40
CA HIS A 327 6.66 13.47 -1.70
C HIS A 327 7.23 14.45 -2.75
N SER A 328 8.47 14.91 -2.61
CA SER A 328 9.09 15.83 -3.56
C SER A 328 9.31 15.18 -4.94
N THR A 329 9.62 13.88 -4.96
CA THR A 329 9.66 13.11 -6.21
C THR A 329 8.30 13.07 -6.88
N TRP A 330 7.23 12.77 -6.13
CA TRP A 330 5.86 12.80 -6.64
C TRP A 330 5.49 14.19 -7.19
N GLN A 331 5.80 15.27 -6.48
CA GLN A 331 5.56 16.62 -6.98
C GLN A 331 6.31 16.93 -8.28
N SER A 332 7.54 16.40 -8.43
CA SER A 332 8.35 16.63 -9.64
C SER A 332 7.83 15.87 -10.87
N ILE A 333 7.07 14.79 -10.67
CA ILE A 333 6.39 14.07 -11.76
C ILE A 333 5.28 14.94 -12.37
N PHE A 334 4.65 15.82 -11.59
CA PHE A 334 3.53 16.66 -12.03
C PHE A 334 3.91 18.14 -12.11
N PRO A 335 4.75 18.53 -13.07
CA PRO A 335 5.22 19.91 -13.19
C PRO A 335 4.08 20.92 -13.49
N ASP A 336 2.98 20.48 -14.09
CA ASP A 336 1.81 21.30 -14.39
C ASP A 336 0.87 21.44 -13.17
N GLY A 337 1.12 20.68 -12.09
CA GLY A 337 0.41 20.85 -10.84
C GLY A 337 -0.72 19.86 -10.61
N ILE A 338 -1.73 20.32 -9.86
CA ILE A 338 -2.92 19.54 -9.51
C ILE A 338 -4.15 20.18 -10.14
N ALA A 339 -4.91 19.41 -10.91
CA ALA A 339 -6.23 19.78 -11.40
C ALA A 339 -7.32 19.22 -10.48
N VAL A 340 -8.07 20.09 -9.82
CA VAL A 340 -9.29 19.71 -9.09
C VAL A 340 -10.48 19.95 -9.98
N LEU A 341 -11.08 18.87 -10.53
CA LEU A 341 -12.20 18.99 -11.45
C LEU A 341 -13.45 19.48 -10.72
N ARG A 342 -14.10 20.47 -11.31
CA ARG A 342 -15.36 21.00 -10.78
C ARG A 342 -16.53 20.14 -11.24
N PRO A 343 -17.46 19.78 -10.32
CA PRO A 343 -18.69 19.11 -10.72
C PRO A 343 -19.58 20.08 -11.50
N ILE A 344 -20.38 19.52 -12.39
CA ILE A 344 -21.37 20.27 -13.17
C ILE A 344 -22.77 19.82 -12.72
N PRO A 345 -23.65 20.78 -12.47
CA PRO A 345 -23.45 22.25 -12.50
C PRO A 345 -22.48 22.72 -11.44
N GLU A 346 -22.03 23.96 -11.53
CA GLU A 346 -21.09 24.59 -10.57
C GLU A 346 -21.67 24.68 -9.14
N ALA A 347 -22.88 24.22 -8.91
CA ALA A 347 -23.42 23.99 -7.58
C ALA A 347 -22.53 22.98 -6.87
N MET A 348 -22.00 23.39 -5.75
CA MET A 348 -20.92 22.69 -5.06
C MET A 348 -21.42 21.42 -4.42
N THR A 349 -20.73 20.33 -4.72
CA THR A 349 -20.94 19.05 -4.07
C THR A 349 -20.13 18.94 -2.78
N ALA A 350 -20.52 18.05 -1.86
CA ALA A 350 -19.76 17.79 -0.64
C ALA A 350 -18.32 17.29 -0.93
N ALA A 351 -18.07 16.74 -2.12
CA ALA A 351 -16.74 16.29 -2.52
C ALA A 351 -15.78 17.43 -2.93
N THR A 352 -16.29 18.61 -3.33
CA THR A 352 -15.47 19.71 -3.85
C THR A 352 -14.53 20.29 -2.78
N ARG A 353 -15.04 20.51 -1.57
CA ARG A 353 -14.25 21.06 -0.47
C ARG A 353 -13.15 20.08 -0.03
N PRO A 354 -13.44 18.81 0.27
CA PRO A 354 -12.40 17.82 0.57
C PRO A 354 -11.36 17.67 -0.55
N ALA A 355 -11.76 17.76 -1.82
CA ALA A 355 -10.84 17.67 -2.95
C ALA A 355 -9.86 18.86 -2.99
N LEU A 356 -10.33 20.07 -2.71
CA LEU A 356 -9.48 21.26 -2.63
C LEU A 356 -8.57 21.24 -1.39
N GLU A 357 -9.07 20.78 -0.26
CA GLU A 357 -8.27 20.58 0.95
C GLU A 357 -7.17 19.53 0.72
N LEU A 358 -7.50 18.43 0.07
CA LEU A 358 -6.52 17.41 -0.31
C LEU A 358 -5.46 17.98 -1.25
N ALA A 359 -5.86 18.73 -2.28
CA ALA A 359 -4.91 19.38 -3.18
C ALA A 359 -3.97 20.33 -2.43
N GLY A 360 -4.50 21.12 -1.49
CA GLY A 360 -3.71 21.99 -0.62
C GLY A 360 -2.69 21.19 0.23
N ASN A 361 -3.13 20.10 0.85
CA ASN A 361 -2.26 19.25 1.66
C ASN A 361 -1.17 18.56 0.82
N LEU A 362 -1.48 18.15 -0.40
CA LEU A 362 -0.51 17.56 -1.34
C LEU A 362 0.54 18.55 -1.87
N THR A 363 0.24 19.85 -1.83
CA THR A 363 1.23 20.89 -2.19
C THR A 363 2.06 21.34 -0.99
N THR A 364 1.69 20.96 0.23
CA THR A 364 2.38 21.33 1.46
C THR A 364 3.59 20.42 1.67
N CYS A 365 4.77 21.02 1.86
CA CYS A 365 6.01 20.26 2.08
C CYS A 365 5.95 19.50 3.40
N LEU A 366 6.39 18.24 3.37
CA LEU A 366 6.55 17.44 4.58
C LEU A 366 7.74 17.92 5.40
N GLU A 367 7.60 17.87 6.72
CA GLU A 367 8.67 18.24 7.64
C GLU A 367 9.84 17.26 7.57
N THR A 368 11.04 17.79 7.49
CA THR A 368 12.29 17.02 7.50
C THR A 368 13.44 17.85 8.04
N SER A 369 14.45 17.18 8.59
CA SER A 369 15.67 17.84 9.06
C SER A 369 16.53 18.42 7.93
N LEU A 370 16.35 17.93 6.68
CA LEU A 370 17.14 18.33 5.51
C LEU A 370 16.23 18.71 4.33
N PRO A 371 15.47 19.83 4.41
CA PRO A 371 14.45 20.16 3.41
C PRO A 371 15.00 20.46 2.01
N SER A 372 16.27 20.84 1.89
CA SER A 372 16.91 21.12 0.59
C SER A 372 17.66 19.91 0.03
N SER A 373 17.51 18.72 0.63
CA SER A 373 18.17 17.51 0.16
C SER A 373 17.38 16.80 -0.94
N CYS A 374 18.09 16.00 -1.72
CA CYS A 374 17.54 15.20 -2.80
C CYS A 374 17.74 13.71 -2.52
N PRO A 375 16.89 12.81 -3.06
CA PRO A 375 17.08 11.38 -2.91
C PRO A 375 18.36 10.89 -3.63
N PRO A 376 18.98 9.78 -3.16
CA PRO A 376 20.27 9.30 -3.68
C PRO A 376 20.28 9.02 -5.18
N ASN A 377 19.16 8.60 -5.76
CA ASN A 377 19.02 8.31 -7.18
C ASN A 377 18.84 9.55 -8.07
N ILE A 378 18.44 10.69 -7.49
CA ILE A 378 18.21 11.95 -8.21
C ILE A 378 18.92 13.08 -7.47
N PRO A 379 20.27 13.14 -7.53
CA PRO A 379 21.05 14.11 -6.73
C PRO A 379 20.82 15.58 -7.13
N LYS A 380 20.19 15.83 -8.27
CA LYS A 380 19.76 17.15 -8.73
C LYS A 380 18.24 17.18 -8.88
N CYS A 381 17.52 17.05 -7.79
CA CYS A 381 16.07 17.08 -7.80
C CYS A 381 15.53 18.52 -7.65
N LYS A 382 14.24 18.67 -7.89
CA LYS A 382 13.49 19.84 -7.48
C LYS A 382 12.94 19.57 -6.07
N THR A 383 13.53 20.17 -5.06
CA THR A 383 13.07 20.03 -3.67
C THR A 383 11.72 20.71 -3.47
N CYS A 384 10.93 20.23 -2.52
CA CYS A 384 9.71 20.89 -2.12
C CYS A 384 10.02 22.22 -1.43
N MET A 385 9.47 23.32 -1.94
CA MET A 385 9.64 24.66 -1.39
C MET A 385 8.28 25.31 -1.13
N THR A 386 8.04 25.75 0.11
CA THR A 386 6.81 26.44 0.48
C THR A 386 6.57 27.74 -0.31
N SER A 387 7.66 28.41 -0.71
CA SER A 387 7.61 29.61 -1.54
C SER A 387 7.24 29.35 -3.01
N GLN A 388 7.44 28.14 -3.50
CA GLN A 388 7.13 27.70 -4.85
C GLN A 388 6.23 26.47 -4.82
N SER A 389 5.10 26.58 -4.11
CA SER A 389 4.13 25.49 -4.04
C SER A 389 3.65 25.10 -5.44
N MET A 390 3.40 23.82 -5.59
CA MET A 390 2.82 23.23 -6.77
C MET A 390 1.52 23.97 -7.16
N PRO A 391 1.28 24.33 -8.43
CA PRO A 391 0.07 25.03 -8.82
C PRO A 391 -1.16 24.14 -8.66
N ILE A 392 -2.26 24.73 -8.17
CA ILE A 392 -3.58 24.09 -8.13
C ILE A 392 -4.47 24.86 -9.10
N ASP A 393 -5.09 24.14 -10.02
CA ASP A 393 -6.10 24.68 -10.93
C ASP A 393 -7.42 23.93 -10.77
N SER A 394 -8.51 24.52 -11.23
CA SER A 394 -9.84 23.91 -11.14
C SER A 394 -10.57 24.01 -12.49
N PRO A 395 -10.15 23.19 -13.47
CA PRO A 395 -10.75 23.17 -14.79
C PRO A 395 -12.18 22.59 -14.74
N LYS A 396 -13.00 22.93 -15.74
CA LYS A 396 -14.34 22.37 -15.93
C LYS A 396 -14.31 21.03 -16.67
N VAL A 397 -13.25 20.79 -17.40
CA VAL A 397 -13.10 19.66 -18.33
C VAL A 397 -11.87 18.87 -17.93
N TYR A 398 -11.95 17.55 -18.01
CA TYR A 398 -10.83 16.64 -17.77
C TYR A 398 -9.85 16.69 -18.94
N PHE A 399 -8.56 16.81 -18.61
CA PHE A 399 -7.45 16.67 -19.55
C PHE A 399 -6.61 15.46 -19.16
N ASN A 400 -6.48 14.53 -20.09
CA ASN A 400 -5.59 13.40 -19.89
C ASN A 400 -4.14 13.84 -20.08
N SER A 401 -3.40 14.00 -18.99
CA SER A 401 -2.01 14.44 -19.01
C SER A 401 -1.21 13.71 -17.93
N THR A 402 -0.07 13.15 -18.29
CA THR A 402 0.88 12.53 -17.36
C THR A 402 1.67 13.56 -16.53
N LYS A 403 1.60 14.86 -16.91
CA LYS A 403 2.28 15.97 -16.19
C LYS A 403 1.39 16.69 -15.19
N LEU A 404 0.12 16.30 -15.11
CA LEU A 404 -0.88 16.93 -14.27
C LEU A 404 -1.55 15.86 -13.39
N PHE A 405 -1.53 16.02 -12.08
CA PHE A 405 -2.29 15.14 -11.20
C PHE A 405 -3.75 15.59 -11.12
N THR A 406 -4.68 14.70 -11.43
CA THR A 406 -6.10 15.04 -11.45
C THR A 406 -6.82 14.52 -10.21
N ILE A 407 -7.49 15.42 -9.48
CA ILE A 407 -8.47 15.06 -8.45
C ILE A 407 -9.86 15.29 -9.03
N GLY A 408 -10.52 14.20 -9.42
CA GLY A 408 -11.88 14.25 -9.95
C GLY A 408 -12.91 14.16 -8.83
N THR A 409 -14.00 14.92 -8.94
CA THR A 409 -15.15 14.82 -8.05
C THR A 409 -16.36 14.34 -8.82
N VAL A 410 -16.94 13.22 -8.40
CA VAL A 410 -18.11 12.63 -9.05
C VAL A 410 -19.29 12.74 -8.11
N PRO A 411 -20.23 13.68 -8.36
CA PRO A 411 -21.39 13.85 -7.50
C PRO A 411 -22.39 12.70 -7.70
N HIS A 412 -23.14 12.42 -6.65
CA HIS A 412 -24.28 11.52 -6.77
C HIS A 412 -25.31 12.11 -7.74
N PRO A 413 -25.77 11.36 -8.73
CA PRO A 413 -26.59 11.91 -9.82
C PRO A 413 -27.91 12.54 -9.33
N TYR A 414 -28.55 11.95 -8.31
CA TYR A 414 -29.78 12.51 -7.75
C TYR A 414 -29.54 13.81 -6.98
N THR A 415 -28.45 13.88 -6.24
CA THR A 415 -28.05 15.10 -5.52
C THR A 415 -27.76 16.22 -6.51
N THR A 416 -27.02 15.93 -7.58
CA THR A 416 -26.72 16.89 -8.65
C THR A 416 -28.00 17.45 -9.27
N GLN A 417 -28.94 16.59 -9.61
CA GLN A 417 -30.23 17.02 -10.19
C GLN A 417 -31.06 17.86 -9.19
N ALA A 418 -31.08 17.47 -7.93
CA ALA A 418 -31.78 18.22 -6.87
C ALA A 418 -31.17 19.61 -6.69
N LEU A 419 -29.83 19.74 -6.73
CA LEU A 419 -29.15 21.02 -6.64
C LEU A 419 -29.42 21.94 -7.84
N ILE A 420 -29.46 21.40 -9.06
CA ILE A 420 -29.79 22.16 -10.26
C ILE A 420 -31.17 22.82 -10.15
N LYS A 421 -32.14 22.06 -9.66
CA LYS A 421 -33.55 22.50 -9.60
C LYS A 421 -33.98 23.01 -8.23
N HIS A 422 -33.10 23.01 -7.24
CA HIS A 422 -33.39 23.36 -5.85
C HIS A 422 -34.51 22.51 -5.22
N GLU A 423 -34.70 21.29 -5.70
CA GLU A 423 -35.68 20.36 -5.15
C GLU A 423 -35.00 19.46 -4.10
N PRO A 424 -35.57 19.30 -2.91
CA PRO A 424 -34.96 18.53 -1.83
C PRO A 424 -34.98 17.02 -2.11
N ILE A 425 -35.99 16.52 -2.82
CA ILE A 425 -36.18 15.10 -3.12
C ILE A 425 -36.39 14.90 -4.62
N PRO A 426 -35.66 13.98 -5.29
CA PRO A 426 -35.86 13.69 -6.69
C PRO A 426 -37.27 13.10 -6.93
N THR A 427 -38.01 13.69 -7.83
CA THR A 427 -39.32 13.19 -8.26
C THR A 427 -39.29 12.83 -9.75
N LEU A 428 -40.21 11.98 -10.20
CA LEU A 428 -40.31 11.63 -11.61
C LEU A 428 -40.57 12.87 -12.50
N LYS A 429 -41.40 13.82 -12.01
CA LYS A 429 -41.65 15.09 -12.69
C LYS A 429 -40.41 15.96 -12.80
N PHE A 430 -39.63 16.03 -11.74
CA PHE A 430 -38.36 16.75 -11.68
C PHE A 430 -37.35 16.18 -12.67
N LEU A 431 -37.16 14.85 -12.65
CA LEU A 431 -36.19 14.16 -13.49
C LEU A 431 -36.52 14.19 -14.97
N ARG A 432 -37.81 14.10 -15.33
CA ARG A 432 -38.28 14.19 -16.72
C ARG A 432 -38.11 15.59 -17.32
N ARG A 433 -37.98 16.63 -16.52
CA ARG A 433 -37.75 17.99 -17.03
C ARG A 433 -36.33 18.26 -17.45
N SER A 434 -35.37 17.50 -16.95
CA SER A 434 -33.97 17.70 -17.32
C SER A 434 -33.67 16.99 -18.64
N THR A 435 -33.14 17.73 -19.58
CA THR A 435 -32.65 17.22 -20.86
C THR A 435 -31.16 16.90 -20.83
N GLU A 436 -30.44 17.42 -19.81
CA GLU A 436 -28.99 17.28 -19.67
C GLU A 436 -28.64 16.07 -18.80
N ARG A 437 -28.82 14.86 -19.33
CA ARG A 437 -28.60 13.62 -18.58
C ARG A 437 -27.15 13.35 -18.26
N ASP A 438 -26.29 13.62 -19.22
CA ASP A 438 -24.86 13.30 -19.19
C ASP A 438 -24.01 14.54 -19.04
N SER A 439 -24.57 15.64 -18.58
CA SER A 439 -23.88 16.96 -18.55
C SER A 439 -22.52 16.90 -17.86
N PHE A 440 -22.43 16.12 -16.77
CA PHE A 440 -21.16 15.95 -16.04
C PHE A 440 -20.16 15.16 -16.88
N ILE A 441 -20.53 14.00 -17.40
CA ILE A 441 -19.65 13.15 -18.23
C ILE A 441 -19.30 13.88 -19.53
N LEU A 442 -20.26 14.58 -20.14
CA LEU A 442 -20.03 15.37 -21.34
C LEU A 442 -18.93 16.42 -21.09
N ALA A 443 -19.02 17.15 -20.00
CA ALA A 443 -18.02 18.16 -19.65
C ALA A 443 -16.66 17.55 -19.32
N LEU A 444 -16.60 16.39 -18.67
CA LEU A 444 -15.35 15.70 -18.39
C LEU A 444 -14.66 15.21 -19.66
N THR A 445 -15.39 14.77 -20.65
CA THR A 445 -14.86 14.12 -21.85
C THR A 445 -14.85 14.99 -23.10
N SER A 446 -15.41 16.21 -23.06
CA SER A 446 -15.60 17.05 -24.26
C SER A 446 -14.29 17.45 -24.94
N ALA A 447 -13.20 17.58 -24.19
CA ALA A 447 -11.89 17.92 -24.74
C ALA A 447 -11.36 16.82 -25.69
N GLU A 448 -11.57 15.54 -25.33
CA GLU A 448 -11.04 14.38 -26.06
C GLU A 448 -12.03 13.83 -27.09
N LEU A 449 -13.30 13.77 -26.73
CA LEU A 449 -14.34 13.11 -27.54
C LEU A 449 -15.27 14.08 -28.26
N GLY A 450 -15.16 15.39 -27.98
CA GLY A 450 -16.11 16.39 -28.48
C GLY A 450 -17.54 16.17 -27.99
N ASP A 451 -18.49 17.02 -28.46
CA ASP A 451 -19.87 16.96 -27.99
C ASP A 451 -20.74 15.95 -28.77
N GLY A 452 -20.27 15.46 -29.89
CA GLY A 452 -21.02 14.55 -30.79
C GLY A 452 -20.92 13.06 -30.47
N ARG A 453 -20.12 12.67 -29.47
CA ARG A 453 -19.95 11.26 -29.10
C ARG A 453 -21.11 10.74 -28.24
N SER A 454 -21.38 9.43 -28.33
CA SER A 454 -22.42 8.80 -27.52
C SER A 454 -22.06 8.77 -26.02
N SER A 455 -23.08 8.76 -25.16
CA SER A 455 -22.89 8.57 -23.72
C SER A 455 -22.09 7.30 -23.39
N TYR A 456 -22.27 6.26 -24.17
CA TYR A 456 -21.56 4.99 -24.04
C TYR A 456 -20.05 5.16 -24.22
N GLU A 457 -19.62 5.78 -25.31
CA GLU A 457 -18.19 6.04 -25.57
C GLU A 457 -17.58 6.89 -24.47
N ARG A 458 -18.32 7.86 -23.94
CA ARG A 458 -17.88 8.72 -22.85
C ARG A 458 -17.69 7.95 -21.54
N ILE A 459 -18.60 7.01 -21.22
CA ILE A 459 -18.48 6.16 -20.05
C ILE A 459 -17.23 5.27 -20.16
N VAL A 460 -17.03 4.64 -21.32
CA VAL A 460 -15.85 3.79 -21.56
C VAL A 460 -14.56 4.59 -21.40
N TYR A 461 -14.50 5.75 -22.04
CA TYR A 461 -13.34 6.66 -21.91
C TYR A 461 -13.05 7.06 -20.46
N MET A 462 -14.08 7.43 -19.71
CA MET A 462 -13.89 7.83 -18.31
C MET A 462 -13.50 6.66 -17.42
N LYS A 463 -14.04 5.48 -17.63
CA LYS A 463 -13.65 4.27 -16.89
C LYS A 463 -12.18 3.92 -17.15
N ASP A 464 -11.74 4.02 -18.40
CA ASP A 464 -10.34 3.84 -18.76
C ASP A 464 -9.44 4.88 -18.12
N ALA A 465 -9.80 6.16 -18.20
CA ALA A 465 -9.07 7.25 -17.57
C ALA A 465 -8.93 7.11 -16.03
N ILE A 466 -9.90 6.44 -15.39
CA ILE A 466 -9.89 6.20 -13.94
C ILE A 466 -9.09 4.94 -13.57
N ALA A 467 -9.28 3.85 -14.32
CA ALA A 467 -8.90 2.50 -13.91
C ALA A 467 -7.70 1.93 -14.69
N SER A 468 -7.28 2.53 -15.79
CA SER A 468 -6.02 2.16 -16.44
C SER A 468 -4.81 2.33 -15.52
N GLU A 469 -3.71 1.69 -15.81
CA GLU A 469 -2.49 1.83 -15.02
C GLU A 469 -2.05 3.29 -14.87
N SER A 470 -2.04 4.03 -15.97
CA SER A 470 -1.76 5.47 -15.97
C SER A 470 -2.80 6.24 -15.17
N GLY A 471 -4.08 5.95 -15.33
CA GLY A 471 -5.17 6.57 -14.57
C GLY A 471 -5.01 6.38 -13.06
N LYS A 472 -4.68 5.18 -12.61
CA LYS A 472 -4.41 4.86 -11.19
C LYS A 472 -3.24 5.66 -10.62
N ALA A 473 -2.24 5.97 -11.45
CA ALA A 473 -1.03 6.69 -11.05
C ALA A 473 -1.19 8.21 -11.07
N HIS A 474 -1.97 8.75 -12.01
CA HIS A 474 -2.05 10.17 -12.29
C HIS A 474 -3.39 10.82 -11.90
N SER A 475 -4.34 10.04 -11.38
CA SER A 475 -5.63 10.57 -10.94
C SER A 475 -6.16 9.92 -9.66
N LEU A 476 -6.99 10.69 -8.96
CA LEU A 476 -7.76 10.25 -7.81
C LEU A 476 -9.20 10.74 -7.97
N TRP A 477 -10.17 9.82 -7.84
CA TRP A 477 -11.57 10.15 -8.04
C TRP A 477 -12.35 9.98 -6.74
N LEU A 478 -13.09 11.03 -6.35
CA LEU A 478 -13.81 11.14 -5.10
C LEU A 478 -15.31 11.15 -5.35
N THR A 479 -16.06 10.59 -4.40
CA THR A 479 -17.52 10.67 -4.35
C THR A 479 -17.96 11.47 -3.12
N ALA A 480 -19.16 12.03 -3.15
CA ALA A 480 -19.66 12.91 -2.11
C ALA A 480 -19.94 12.22 -0.76
N GLU A 481 -20.01 10.89 -0.76
CA GLU A 481 -20.41 10.13 0.44
C GLU A 481 -19.30 10.00 1.49
N ARG A 482 -18.06 10.25 1.13
CA ARG A 482 -16.94 10.04 2.05
C ARG A 482 -16.40 11.35 2.59
N GLN A 483 -16.30 11.44 3.91
CA GLN A 483 -15.66 12.57 4.56
C GLN A 483 -14.14 12.45 4.50
N PHE A 484 -13.45 13.60 4.55
CA PHE A 484 -11.98 13.65 4.62
C PHE A 484 -11.53 13.53 6.08
N ASP A 485 -11.60 12.32 6.61
CA ASP A 485 -11.19 11.97 7.97
C ASP A 485 -9.78 11.37 8.03
N THR A 486 -9.35 11.01 9.23
CA THR A 486 -8.02 10.42 9.47
C THR A 486 -7.86 9.07 8.76
N HIS A 487 -8.91 8.25 8.73
CA HIS A 487 -8.89 6.95 8.06
C HIS A 487 -8.72 7.10 6.55
N TRP A 488 -9.41 8.07 5.97
CA TRP A 488 -9.27 8.32 4.53
C TRP A 488 -7.88 8.84 4.17
N ARG A 489 -7.26 9.68 5.02
CA ARG A 489 -5.87 10.11 4.83
C ARG A 489 -4.91 8.94 4.85
N GLU A 490 -5.12 7.98 5.74
CA GLU A 490 -4.32 6.75 5.80
C GLU A 490 -4.49 5.92 4.52
N ASP A 491 -5.72 5.68 4.06
CA ASP A 491 -5.99 5.02 2.78
C ASP A 491 -5.28 5.71 1.61
N LEU A 492 -5.30 7.06 1.57
CA LEU A 492 -4.63 7.83 0.54
C LEU A 492 -3.11 7.71 0.62
N SER A 493 -2.54 7.59 1.81
CA SER A 493 -1.09 7.39 1.97
C SER A 493 -0.62 6.09 1.31
N TRP A 494 -1.45 5.06 1.29
CA TRP A 494 -1.19 3.81 0.57
C TRP A 494 -1.32 3.95 -0.96
N ILE A 495 -2.21 4.83 -1.42
CA ILE A 495 -2.37 5.11 -2.85
C ILE A 495 -1.21 5.94 -3.38
N LEU A 496 -0.75 6.92 -2.62
CA LEU A 496 0.29 7.86 -3.00
C LEU A 496 1.71 7.37 -2.69
N GLY A 497 1.86 6.51 -1.68
CA GLY A 497 3.14 5.97 -1.23
C GLY A 497 3.87 6.83 -0.21
N PHE A 498 3.25 7.91 0.28
CA PHE A 498 3.79 8.80 1.30
C PHE A 498 2.66 9.40 2.16
N PRO A 499 2.94 9.87 3.38
CA PRO A 499 1.93 10.48 4.24
C PRO A 499 1.50 11.86 3.71
N ILE A 500 0.24 12.22 3.98
CA ILE A 500 -0.31 13.53 3.62
C ILE A 500 -0.12 14.47 4.80
N ALA A 501 0.40 15.67 4.54
CA ALA A 501 0.56 16.71 5.56
C ALA A 501 -0.76 16.98 6.32
N THR A 502 -0.66 17.09 7.64
CA THR A 502 -1.84 17.23 8.53
C THR A 502 -1.99 18.61 9.15
N GLY A 503 -1.04 19.50 8.91
CA GLY A 503 -0.99 20.82 9.53
C GLY A 503 -1.28 21.97 8.59
N PRO A 504 -1.44 23.18 9.11
CA PRO A 504 -1.37 24.38 8.29
C PRO A 504 -0.01 24.40 7.56
N PRO A 505 0.06 25.01 6.38
CA PRO A 505 1.31 25.12 5.63
C PRO A 505 2.40 25.68 6.53
N ASP A 506 3.61 25.11 6.45
CA ASP A 506 4.76 25.56 7.23
C ASP A 506 4.91 27.08 7.11
N THR A 507 4.74 27.78 8.20
CA THR A 507 4.85 29.25 8.27
C THR A 507 6.30 29.73 8.24
N GLY A 508 7.26 28.81 8.05
CA GLY A 508 8.70 29.13 8.10
C GLY A 508 9.24 29.35 9.51
N LYS A 509 8.43 29.07 10.54
CA LYS A 509 8.81 29.15 11.96
C LYS A 509 9.21 27.79 12.55
N SER A 510 9.38 26.77 11.72
CA SER A 510 9.86 25.46 12.18
C SER A 510 11.27 25.62 12.75
N GLU A 511 11.56 24.92 13.83
CA GLU A 511 12.84 24.93 14.54
C GLU A 511 14.02 24.40 13.72
N THR A 512 13.76 23.85 12.53
CA THR A 512 14.79 23.40 11.60
C THR A 512 15.39 24.62 10.90
N PRO A 513 16.65 24.99 11.18
CA PRO A 513 17.27 26.12 10.53
C PRO A 513 17.51 25.77 9.06
N VAL A 514 16.67 26.28 8.18
CA VAL A 514 17.01 26.37 6.76
C VAL A 514 17.46 27.78 6.49
N PRO A 515 18.75 27.99 6.22
CA PRO A 515 19.23 29.29 5.78
C PRO A 515 18.69 29.55 4.38
N GLY A 516 17.92 30.62 4.21
CA GLY A 516 17.59 31.14 2.91
C GLY A 516 16.17 31.66 2.76
N PRO A 517 15.91 32.41 1.69
CA PRO A 517 14.59 32.98 1.37
C PRO A 517 13.57 31.92 0.97
N GLU A 518 13.98 30.68 0.84
CA GLU A 518 13.19 29.56 0.31
C GLU A 518 12.05 29.14 1.25
N ARG A 519 12.21 29.36 2.55
CA ARG A 519 11.19 29.10 3.58
C ARG A 519 10.31 30.29 3.95
N ARG A 520 10.50 31.43 3.31
CA ARG A 520 9.58 32.54 3.55
C ARG A 520 8.24 32.20 2.92
N PRO A 521 7.16 32.06 3.72
CA PRO A 521 5.84 31.83 3.16
C PRO A 521 5.47 33.05 2.34
N GLN A 522 5.56 32.92 1.03
CA GLN A 522 4.83 33.84 0.17
C GLN A 522 3.46 33.18 -0.05
N PRO A 523 2.39 33.76 0.48
CA PRO A 523 1.05 33.30 0.17
C PRO A 523 0.80 33.58 -1.30
N LYS A 524 1.18 32.65 -2.18
CA LYS A 524 0.62 32.61 -3.52
C LYS A 524 -0.84 32.27 -3.29
N LYS A 525 -1.68 33.28 -3.41
CA LYS A 525 -3.13 33.07 -3.53
C LYS A 525 -3.32 31.99 -4.58
N PRO A 526 -4.02 30.88 -4.27
CA PRO A 526 -4.32 29.88 -5.27
C PRO A 526 -4.90 30.60 -6.48
N LYS A 527 -4.45 30.25 -7.70
CA LYS A 527 -4.92 30.86 -8.96
C LYS A 527 -6.44 30.79 -9.11
N PHE A 528 -7.05 29.89 -8.33
CA PHE A 528 -8.48 29.69 -8.27
C PHE A 528 -8.96 29.75 -6.81
N ILE A 529 -9.71 30.81 -6.49
CA ILE A 529 -10.61 30.84 -5.35
C ILE A 529 -11.99 30.63 -5.95
N PRO A 530 -12.72 29.53 -5.65
CA PRO A 530 -14.10 29.39 -6.09
C PRO A 530 -14.85 30.67 -5.69
N LYS A 531 -15.53 31.33 -6.63
CA LYS A 531 -16.30 32.57 -6.36
C LYS A 531 -17.36 32.35 -5.27
N LYS A 532 -17.79 31.11 -5.06
CA LYS A 532 -18.61 30.69 -3.94
C LYS A 532 -18.18 29.26 -3.54
N MET A 533 -17.50 29.13 -2.42
CA MET A 533 -17.41 27.84 -1.72
C MET A 533 -18.76 27.52 -1.11
N PRO A 534 -19.17 26.24 -0.99
CA PRO A 534 -20.34 25.89 -0.18
C PRO A 534 -20.13 26.45 1.22
N ASP A 535 -21.11 27.20 1.69
CA ASP A 535 -21.21 27.42 3.13
C ASP A 535 -21.43 26.08 3.81
N GLU A 536 -21.18 26.00 5.09
CA GLU A 536 -21.38 24.75 5.87
C GLU A 536 -22.80 24.20 5.73
N LYS A 537 -23.80 25.09 5.63
CA LYS A 537 -25.19 24.73 5.40
C LYS A 537 -25.42 24.09 4.02
N GLY A 538 -24.71 24.53 2.98
CA GLY A 538 -24.77 23.94 1.65
C GLY A 538 -24.19 22.53 1.64
N VAL A 539 -23.04 22.33 2.30
CA VAL A 539 -22.42 21.01 2.43
C VAL A 539 -23.30 20.06 3.22
N GLU A 540 -23.88 20.52 4.34
CA GLU A 540 -24.76 19.67 5.16
C GLU A 540 -26.03 19.29 4.41
N ARG A 541 -26.64 20.23 3.70
CA ARG A 541 -27.79 19.93 2.84
C ARG A 541 -27.45 18.89 1.78
N GLU A 542 -26.29 18.95 1.18
CA GLU A 542 -25.87 17.95 0.19
C GLU A 542 -25.69 16.57 0.82
N LYS A 543 -25.10 16.48 2.02
CA LYS A 543 -25.00 15.21 2.75
C LYS A 543 -26.39 14.61 3.01
N VAL A 544 -27.33 15.43 3.51
CA VAL A 544 -28.72 15.01 3.72
C VAL A 544 -29.33 14.48 2.43
N LEU A 545 -29.18 15.16 1.31
CA LEU A 545 -29.68 14.71 0.00
C LEU A 545 -29.05 13.39 -0.46
N VAL A 546 -27.76 13.19 -0.18
CA VAL A 546 -27.09 11.91 -0.47
C VAL A 546 -27.67 10.79 0.38
N GLU A 547 -27.85 11.01 1.68
CA GLU A 547 -28.44 9.99 2.58
C GLU A 547 -29.91 9.69 2.23
N GLU A 548 -30.69 10.71 1.92
CA GLU A 548 -32.06 10.52 1.44
C GLU A 548 -32.11 9.72 0.13
N SER A 549 -31.21 10.01 -0.79
CA SER A 549 -31.09 9.28 -2.05
C SER A 549 -30.71 7.81 -1.82
N ARG A 550 -29.78 7.54 -0.89
CA ARG A 550 -29.40 6.18 -0.48
C ARG A 550 -30.55 5.44 0.19
N ALA A 551 -31.22 6.08 1.13
CA ALA A 551 -32.37 5.50 1.83
C ALA A 551 -33.49 5.16 0.85
N TRP A 552 -33.75 6.05 -0.11
CA TRP A 552 -34.73 5.82 -1.17
C TRP A 552 -34.36 4.62 -2.05
N LEU A 553 -33.09 4.46 -2.41
CA LEU A 553 -32.62 3.32 -3.22
C LEU A 553 -32.72 1.97 -2.48
N ARG A 554 -32.54 1.96 -1.16
CA ARG A 554 -32.59 0.75 -0.31
C ARG A 554 -33.99 0.35 0.09
N LYS A 555 -34.93 1.27 0.10
CA LYS A 555 -36.32 1.02 0.51
C LYS A 555 -37.02 0.05 -0.42
N LYS A 556 -37.84 -0.87 0.16
CA LYS A 556 -38.78 -1.70 -0.61
C LYS A 556 -39.76 -0.77 -1.33
N GLN A 557 -39.65 -0.74 -2.65
CA GLN A 557 -40.34 0.22 -3.49
C GLN A 557 -41.73 -0.28 -3.90
N THR A 558 -42.72 0.59 -3.89
CA THR A 558 -44.01 0.39 -4.52
C THR A 558 -43.85 0.28 -6.04
N LYS A 559 -44.89 -0.20 -6.74
CA LYS A 559 -44.85 -0.27 -8.21
C LYS A 559 -44.61 1.09 -8.88
N ALA A 560 -45.12 2.17 -8.31
CA ALA A 560 -44.92 3.52 -8.81
C ALA A 560 -43.49 4.00 -8.58
N GLU A 561 -42.94 3.76 -7.39
CA GLU A 561 -41.54 4.11 -7.04
C GLU A 561 -40.54 3.31 -7.88
N ARG A 562 -40.81 2.04 -8.16
CA ARG A 562 -39.98 1.22 -9.07
C ARG A 562 -39.96 1.79 -10.48
N ARG A 563 -41.12 2.18 -11.03
CA ARG A 563 -41.20 2.85 -12.33
C ARG A 563 -40.45 4.18 -12.33
N MET A 564 -40.52 4.93 -11.22
CA MET A 564 -39.78 6.17 -11.07
C MET A 564 -38.29 5.90 -11.03
N LYS A 565 -37.84 4.88 -10.27
CA LYS A 565 -36.44 4.43 -10.24
C LYS A 565 -35.93 4.08 -11.64
N GLU A 566 -36.66 3.26 -12.36
CA GLU A 566 -36.34 2.87 -13.74
C GLU A 566 -36.25 4.09 -14.68
N ALA A 567 -37.15 5.07 -14.52
CA ALA A 567 -37.13 6.29 -15.31
C ALA A 567 -35.91 7.16 -14.97
N VAL A 568 -35.59 7.31 -13.64
CA VAL A 568 -34.41 8.04 -13.17
C VAL A 568 -33.14 7.41 -13.74
N GLU A 569 -33.05 6.10 -13.68
CA GLU A 569 -31.89 5.36 -14.14
C GLU A 569 -31.71 5.45 -15.64
N ALA A 570 -32.83 5.37 -16.40
CA ALA A 570 -32.80 5.60 -17.84
C ALA A 570 -32.36 7.02 -18.21
N TRP A 571 -32.67 8.00 -17.36
CA TRP A 571 -32.35 9.41 -17.60
C TRP A 571 -30.95 9.84 -17.17
N ASN A 572 -30.43 9.25 -16.07
CA ASN A 572 -29.13 9.60 -15.52
C ASN A 572 -28.17 8.39 -15.54
N MET A 573 -28.36 7.49 -16.50
CA MET A 573 -27.62 6.23 -16.54
C MET A 573 -26.11 6.44 -16.62
N ALA A 574 -25.65 7.40 -17.44
CA ALA A 574 -24.25 7.65 -17.61
C ALA A 574 -23.61 8.25 -16.34
N ASP A 575 -24.22 9.28 -15.76
CA ASP A 575 -23.73 9.88 -14.51
C ASP A 575 -23.77 8.88 -13.36
N LYS A 576 -24.83 8.09 -13.25
CA LYS A 576 -24.96 7.05 -12.25
C LYS A 576 -23.94 5.94 -12.43
N GLU A 577 -23.74 5.51 -13.66
CA GLU A 577 -22.79 4.46 -13.97
C GLU A 577 -21.36 4.90 -13.61
N LEU A 578 -20.97 6.11 -13.94
CA LEU A 578 -19.67 6.66 -13.57
C LEU A 578 -19.53 6.76 -12.04
N TRP A 579 -20.54 7.30 -11.36
CA TRP A 579 -20.54 7.38 -9.90
C TRP A 579 -20.42 6.00 -9.24
N SER A 580 -21.22 5.03 -9.68
CA SER A 580 -21.17 3.66 -9.16
C SER A 580 -19.80 3.01 -9.42
N PHE A 581 -19.24 3.24 -10.61
CA PHE A 581 -17.92 2.71 -10.97
C PHE A 581 -16.82 3.29 -10.10
N VAL A 582 -16.75 4.61 -9.92
CA VAL A 582 -15.73 5.28 -9.08
C VAL A 582 -15.80 4.76 -7.65
N ARG A 583 -17.01 4.66 -7.09
CA ARG A 583 -17.23 4.16 -5.74
C ARG A 583 -16.78 2.71 -5.58
N ALA A 584 -17.21 1.83 -6.49
CA ALA A 584 -16.88 0.42 -6.46
C ALA A 584 -15.37 0.19 -6.69
N PHE A 585 -14.76 0.94 -7.60
CA PHE A 585 -13.31 0.87 -7.87
C PHE A 585 -12.46 1.31 -6.66
N ALA A 586 -12.85 2.40 -5.99
CA ALA A 586 -12.19 2.82 -4.77
C ALA A 586 -12.32 1.78 -3.64
N ALA A 587 -13.51 1.17 -3.50
CA ALA A 587 -13.76 0.11 -2.53
C ALA A 587 -12.93 -1.15 -2.84
N GLN A 588 -12.86 -1.59 -4.10
CA GLN A 588 -12.05 -2.73 -4.53
C GLN A 588 -10.58 -2.55 -4.14
N ARG A 589 -9.97 -1.41 -4.49
CA ARG A 589 -8.57 -1.11 -4.15
C ARG A 589 -8.31 -1.10 -2.64
N ARG A 590 -9.27 -0.58 -1.87
CA ARG A 590 -9.18 -0.60 -0.40
C ARG A 590 -9.27 -2.02 0.15
N MET A 591 -10.22 -2.83 -0.34
CA MET A 591 -10.41 -4.21 0.12
C MET A 591 -9.23 -5.11 -0.26
N GLU A 592 -8.65 -4.94 -1.46
CA GLU A 592 -7.42 -5.61 -1.87
C GLU A 592 -6.29 -5.37 -0.85
N ARG A 593 -6.09 -4.12 -0.46
CA ARG A 593 -5.09 -3.75 0.53
C ARG A 593 -5.40 -4.34 1.92
N ILE A 594 -6.62 -4.19 2.42
CA ILE A 594 -7.02 -4.70 3.74
C ILE A 594 -6.82 -6.21 3.81
N LYS A 595 -7.24 -6.94 2.80
CA LYS A 595 -7.06 -8.39 2.71
C LYS A 595 -5.58 -8.78 2.76
N TRP A 596 -4.74 -8.10 1.99
CA TRP A 596 -3.31 -8.33 2.02
C TRP A 596 -2.70 -7.99 3.40
N GLU A 597 -3.08 -6.86 4.02
CA GLU A 597 -2.61 -6.50 5.37
C GLU A 597 -3.03 -7.53 6.42
N GLU A 598 -4.23 -8.07 6.35
CA GLU A 598 -4.71 -9.14 7.24
C GLU A 598 -3.93 -10.45 7.06
N GLU A 599 -3.58 -10.78 5.82
CA GLU A 599 -2.73 -11.94 5.52
C GLU A 599 -1.33 -11.74 6.11
N GLU A 600 -0.74 -10.56 5.93
CA GLU A 600 0.61 -10.25 6.42
C GLU A 600 0.74 -10.20 7.95
N ARG A 601 -0.32 -9.83 8.69
CA ARG A 601 -0.30 -9.80 10.17
C ARG A 601 0.05 -11.13 10.83
N LYS A 602 -0.11 -12.23 10.13
CA LYS A 602 0.15 -13.58 10.67
C LYS A 602 1.64 -13.87 10.79
N PHE A 603 2.48 -13.10 10.12
CA PHE A 603 3.90 -13.38 9.97
C PHE A 603 4.77 -12.51 10.89
N ALA A 604 5.92 -13.02 11.29
CA ALA A 604 6.83 -12.37 12.24
C ALA A 604 7.33 -10.99 11.75
N GLY A 605 7.64 -10.88 10.46
CA GLY A 605 8.10 -9.62 9.86
C GLY A 605 7.08 -8.49 9.85
N ALA A 606 5.82 -8.78 10.12
CA ALA A 606 4.76 -7.77 10.18
C ALA A 606 4.68 -6.99 11.50
N GLY A 607 5.60 -7.24 12.46
CA GLY A 607 5.58 -6.57 13.76
C GLY A 607 4.46 -7.08 14.66
N GLY A 608 4.45 -8.38 14.95
CA GLY A 608 3.42 -9.04 15.76
C GLY A 608 3.22 -8.46 17.18
N GLU A 609 4.09 -7.59 17.65
CA GLU A 609 3.96 -6.88 18.93
C GLU A 609 3.12 -5.61 18.86
N THR A 610 2.87 -5.06 17.69
CA THR A 610 2.01 -3.87 17.50
C THR A 610 0.51 -4.20 17.45
N ARG A 611 0.10 -5.39 17.91
CA ARG A 611 -1.31 -5.77 18.06
C ARG A 611 -2.15 -4.75 18.84
N GLY A 612 -1.55 -3.97 19.72
CA GLY A 612 -2.26 -2.92 20.48
C GLY A 612 -2.56 -1.66 19.67
N SER A 613 -1.75 -1.29 18.70
CA SER A 613 -1.96 -0.10 17.85
C SER A 613 -2.86 -0.41 16.65
N TRP A 614 -2.64 -1.53 15.99
CA TRP A 614 -3.43 -1.95 14.81
C TRP A 614 -4.81 -2.50 15.20
N GLY A 615 -4.96 -3.13 16.38
CA GLY A 615 -6.25 -3.60 16.88
C GLY A 615 -7.22 -2.49 17.27
N ARG A 616 -6.73 -1.29 17.58
CA ARG A 616 -7.57 -0.10 17.82
C ARG A 616 -8.19 0.47 16.54
N TRP A 617 -7.63 0.15 15.36
CA TRP A 617 -8.10 0.64 14.06
C TRP A 617 -9.26 -0.17 13.49
N PHE A 618 -9.48 -1.41 13.98
CA PHE A 618 -10.52 -2.32 13.48
C PHE A 618 -11.55 -2.77 14.54
N GLY A 619 -11.43 -2.26 15.75
CA GLY A 619 -12.40 -2.49 16.82
C GLY A 619 -13.48 -1.42 16.81
N LYS A 620 -14.62 -1.72 16.24
CA LYS A 620 -15.86 -0.92 16.09
C LYS A 620 -15.92 -0.09 14.80
N GLU A 621 -16.60 -0.64 13.94
CA GLU A 621 -17.43 -0.10 12.87
C GLU A 621 -17.26 -0.96 11.63
N ASP A 622 -18.29 -1.67 11.32
CA ASP A 622 -18.89 -1.67 10.01
C ASP A 622 -19.86 -2.85 9.89
N THR A 623 -20.97 -2.72 10.62
CA THR A 623 -22.21 -3.44 10.30
C THR A 623 -23.19 -2.55 9.53
N ASP A 624 -22.71 -1.41 8.99
CA ASP A 624 -23.51 -0.56 8.10
C ASP A 624 -22.81 -0.42 6.74
N LEU A 625 -23.00 -1.45 5.93
CA LEU A 625 -22.87 -1.39 4.45
C LEU A 625 -24.25 -1.22 3.83
#